data_4070f51194b71cd9dca89eb1296ea79e
#
_entry.id   4070f51194b71cd9dca89eb1296ea79e
#
_cell.length_a   1.000
_cell.length_b   1.000
_cell.length_c   1.000
_cell.angle_alpha   90.00
_cell.angle_beta   90.00
_cell.angle_gamma   90.00
#
_symmetry.space_group_name_H-M   'P 1'
#
loop_
_entity.id
_entity.type
_entity.pdbx_description
1 polymer ?
#
loop_
_entity_poly.entity_id
_entity_poly.type
_entity_poly.pdbx_seq_one_letter_code
_entity_poly.pdbx_strand_id
1 'polypeptide(L)'
;MTSATLNLGGRLRAAMAFTVLATCTAIGAIGTATAASADSPALKVSYSDLNLSTEQGSLALYGRIVEAARLVCAVDDIRDLRAFSKARACRQQAIAQAVRDVNSPMLASLYAARLRHG
;
A
#
# COMPACT_ATOMS: atom_id res chain seq x y z
N MET A 1 -13.77 -7.26 -39.12
CA MET A 1 -14.77 -6.48 -39.90
C MET A 1 -15.25 -5.33 -39.06
N THR A 2 -14.76 -4.17 -39.44
CA THR A 2 -15.47 -2.91 -39.65
C THR A 2 -16.00 -2.27 -38.40
N SER A 3 -15.79 -1.00 -38.10
CA SER A 3 -15.38 0.16 -38.90
C SER A 3 -14.98 1.28 -37.97
N ALA A 4 -13.95 1.96 -38.37
CA ALA A 4 -13.60 3.29 -37.89
C ALA A 4 -14.66 4.31 -38.34
N THR A 5 -15.04 5.24 -37.49
CA THR A 5 -15.61 6.50 -37.94
C THR A 5 -14.85 7.65 -37.32
N LEU A 6 -13.96 8.18 -38.13
CA LEU A 6 -13.44 9.54 -38.02
C LEU A 6 -14.61 10.53 -38.17
N ASN A 7 -14.75 11.43 -37.23
CA ASN A 7 -15.54 12.63 -37.44
C ASN A 7 -14.62 13.84 -37.41
N LEU A 8 -14.34 14.32 -38.62
CA LEU A 8 -13.60 15.51 -38.97
C LEU A 8 -14.62 16.59 -39.31
N GLY A 9 -14.62 17.69 -38.66
CA GLY A 9 -15.42 18.86 -39.06
C GLY A 9 -15.50 19.85 -37.91
N GLY A 10 -14.94 20.92 -38.06
CA GLY A 10 -14.99 22.15 -38.75
C GLY A 10 -14.42 23.27 -37.89
N ARG A 11 -13.44 23.97 -38.41
CA ARG A 11 -13.46 25.40 -38.87
C ARG A 11 -14.19 26.38 -37.94
N LEU A 12 -13.59 27.42 -37.42
CA LEU A 12 -13.12 28.68 -37.99
C LEU A 12 -12.74 29.66 -36.88
N ARG A 13 -11.58 30.32 -37.05
CA ARG A 13 -11.28 31.75 -36.89
C ARG A 13 -11.76 32.49 -35.62
N ALA A 14 -10.82 33.01 -34.89
CA ALA A 14 -10.64 34.47 -34.74
C ALA A 14 -9.33 34.76 -34.02
N ALA A 15 -8.49 35.50 -34.69
CA ALA A 15 -7.33 36.19 -34.15
C ALA A 15 -7.80 37.30 -33.21
N MET A 16 -7.21 37.40 -32.02
CA MET A 16 -6.99 38.69 -31.35
C MET A 16 -5.75 38.57 -30.46
N ALA A 17 -4.77 39.35 -30.88
CA ALA A 17 -3.59 39.65 -30.13
C ALA A 17 -3.94 40.43 -28.86
N PHE A 18 -3.51 39.97 -27.72
CA PHE A 18 -3.26 40.82 -26.57
C PHE A 18 -1.96 40.39 -25.91
N THR A 19 -0.93 41.17 -26.20
CA THR A 19 0.31 41.21 -25.44
C THR A 19 0.01 41.79 -24.07
N VAL A 20 0.12 40.95 -23.03
CA VAL A 20 0.34 41.43 -21.67
C VAL A 20 1.49 40.62 -21.08
N LEU A 21 2.63 41.31 -20.99
CA LEU A 21 3.75 40.89 -20.13
C LEU A 21 3.24 40.92 -18.69
N ALA A 22 3.14 39.76 -18.08
CA ALA A 22 3.10 39.62 -16.64
C ALA A 22 4.07 38.51 -16.26
N THR A 23 5.26 38.92 -15.91
CA THR A 23 6.27 38.08 -15.25
C THR A 23 5.80 37.79 -13.83
N CYS A 24 5.08 36.69 -13.64
CA CYS A 24 4.91 36.11 -12.33
C CYS A 24 5.79 34.85 -12.22
N THR A 25 6.98 35.03 -11.68
CA THR A 25 7.80 33.96 -11.14
C THR A 25 7.11 33.36 -9.91
N ALA A 26 6.16 32.47 -10.12
CA ALA A 26 5.66 31.61 -9.07
C ALA A 26 6.69 30.51 -8.87
N ILE A 27 7.56 30.69 -7.89
CA ILE A 27 8.35 29.60 -7.31
C ILE A 27 7.33 28.67 -6.64
N GLY A 28 6.86 27.68 -7.38
CA GLY A 28 6.07 26.59 -6.84
C GLY A 28 6.96 25.80 -5.89
N ALA A 29 6.83 26.06 -4.59
CA ALA A 29 7.28 25.17 -3.58
C ALA A 29 6.54 23.84 -3.80
N ILE A 30 7.23 22.87 -4.39
CA ILE A 30 6.79 21.48 -4.39
C ILE A 30 6.88 21.06 -2.92
N GLY A 31 5.80 21.25 -2.19
CA GLY A 31 5.65 20.68 -0.87
C GLY A 31 5.69 19.18 -1.05
N THR A 32 6.84 18.56 -0.79
CA THR A 32 6.89 17.14 -0.53
C THR A 32 6.05 16.92 0.70
N ALA A 33 4.81 16.46 0.49
CA ALA A 33 4.01 15.90 1.55
C ALA A 33 4.77 14.64 2.01
N THR A 34 5.69 14.81 2.93
CA THR A 34 6.13 13.74 3.79
C THR A 34 4.89 13.32 4.54
N ALA A 35 4.25 12.23 4.08
CA ALA A 35 3.29 11.53 4.90
C ALA A 35 4.03 11.23 6.20
N ALA A 36 3.71 11.99 7.25
CA ALA A 36 4.13 11.68 8.58
C ALA A 36 3.62 10.27 8.83
N SER A 37 4.51 9.30 8.83
CA SER A 37 4.23 7.98 9.36
C SER A 37 3.83 8.26 10.80
N ALA A 38 2.52 8.27 11.06
CA ALA A 38 2.04 8.28 12.43
C ALA A 38 2.85 7.22 13.16
N ASP A 39 3.33 7.51 14.36
CA ASP A 39 4.12 6.62 15.23
C ASP A 39 3.40 5.29 15.47
N SER A 40 3.23 4.52 14.41
CA SER A 40 2.78 3.16 14.53
C SER A 40 3.99 2.34 14.94
N PRO A 41 3.95 1.67 16.08
CA PRO A 41 5.05 0.84 16.51
C PRO A 41 5.36 -0.17 15.40
N ALA A 42 6.60 -0.17 14.92
CA ALA A 42 7.06 -1.04 13.86
C ALA A 42 8.08 -2.03 14.43
N LEU A 43 7.91 -3.31 14.12
CA LEU A 43 8.83 -4.36 14.51
C LEU A 43 9.49 -4.97 13.26
N LYS A 44 10.82 -4.95 13.23
CA LYS A 44 11.58 -5.54 12.14
C LYS A 44 11.58 -7.07 12.23
N VAL A 45 11.11 -7.73 11.19
CA VAL A 45 11.13 -9.18 11.04
C VAL A 45 12.32 -9.58 10.18
N SER A 46 13.25 -10.37 10.73
CA SER A 46 14.37 -10.93 9.98
C SER A 46 13.98 -12.23 9.27
N TYR A 47 14.43 -12.41 8.03
CA TYR A 47 14.15 -13.60 7.24
C TYR A 47 15.32 -14.03 6.33
N SER A 48 16.51 -13.47 6.54
CA SER A 48 17.71 -13.82 5.78
C SER A 48 18.16 -15.27 5.95
N ASP A 49 17.72 -15.92 7.01
CA ASP A 49 17.96 -17.34 7.34
C ASP A 49 16.96 -18.29 6.68
N LEU A 50 15.95 -17.77 5.98
CA LEU A 50 14.86 -18.56 5.40
C LEU A 50 14.97 -18.63 3.87
N ASN A 51 14.71 -19.81 3.32
CA ASN A 51 14.58 -19.98 1.88
C ASN A 51 13.12 -19.74 1.45
N LEU A 52 12.83 -18.55 0.95
CA LEU A 52 11.49 -18.14 0.54
C LEU A 52 10.98 -18.78 -0.77
N SER A 53 11.85 -19.55 -1.46
CA SER A 53 11.44 -20.35 -2.62
C SER A 53 10.78 -21.66 -2.19
N THR A 54 10.87 -22.02 -0.92
CA THR A 54 10.25 -23.20 -0.37
C THR A 54 9.00 -22.87 0.42
N GLU A 55 8.04 -23.79 0.44
CA GLU A 55 6.83 -23.65 1.24
C GLU A 55 7.15 -23.52 2.73
N GLN A 56 8.09 -24.35 3.22
CA GLN A 56 8.52 -24.33 4.64
C GLN A 56 9.11 -22.99 5.04
N GLY A 57 10.01 -22.41 4.21
CA GLY A 57 10.59 -21.10 4.48
C GLY A 57 9.55 -20.00 4.49
N SER A 58 8.62 -20.02 3.55
CA SER A 58 7.51 -19.06 3.48
C SER A 58 6.53 -19.21 4.66
N LEU A 59 6.24 -20.44 5.11
CA LEU A 59 5.43 -20.69 6.31
C LEU A 59 6.13 -20.19 7.57
N ALA A 60 7.42 -20.40 7.70
CA ALA A 60 8.21 -19.93 8.84
C ALA A 60 8.21 -18.39 8.89
N LEU A 61 8.40 -17.72 7.74
CA LEU A 61 8.33 -16.26 7.66
C LEU A 61 6.93 -15.75 8.00
N TYR A 62 5.89 -16.37 7.45
CA TYR A 62 4.51 -16.00 7.78
C TYR A 62 4.23 -16.06 9.27
N GLY A 63 4.70 -17.12 9.96
CA GLY A 63 4.62 -17.24 11.41
C GLY A 63 5.28 -16.07 12.13
N ARG A 64 6.51 -15.70 11.74
CA ARG A 64 7.23 -14.55 12.32
C ARG A 64 6.48 -13.23 12.10
N ILE A 65 5.90 -13.01 10.91
CA ILE A 65 5.11 -11.82 10.59
C ILE A 65 3.86 -11.77 11.48
N VAL A 66 3.16 -12.88 11.67
CA VAL A 66 1.95 -12.94 12.52
C VAL A 66 2.29 -12.62 13.98
N GLU A 67 3.38 -13.17 14.51
CA GLU A 67 3.82 -12.87 15.88
C GLU A 67 4.24 -11.40 16.05
N ALA A 68 4.99 -10.85 15.11
CA ALA A 68 5.35 -9.43 15.09
C ALA A 68 4.10 -8.54 15.06
N ALA A 69 3.12 -8.87 14.22
CA ALA A 69 1.87 -8.12 14.12
C ALA A 69 1.05 -8.18 15.43
N ARG A 70 1.10 -9.29 16.16
CA ARG A 70 0.46 -9.41 17.48
C ARG A 70 1.09 -8.48 18.52
N LEU A 71 2.42 -8.39 18.51
CA LEU A 71 3.16 -7.51 19.42
C LEU A 71 2.90 -6.04 19.13
N VAL A 72 2.92 -5.66 17.84
CA VAL A 72 2.68 -4.29 17.39
C VAL A 72 1.24 -3.84 17.65
N CYS A 73 0.28 -4.74 17.45
CA CYS A 73 -1.16 -4.48 17.60
C CYS A 73 -1.71 -5.15 18.88
N ALA A 74 -1.00 -4.99 19.99
CA ALA A 74 -1.45 -5.51 21.28
C ALA A 74 -2.73 -4.83 21.76
N VAL A 75 -3.49 -5.51 22.60
CA VAL A 75 -4.67 -5.00 23.28
C VAL A 75 -4.37 -5.00 24.77
N ASP A 76 -4.53 -3.85 25.40
CA ASP A 76 -4.29 -3.71 26.84
C ASP A 76 -5.42 -4.33 27.68
N ASP A 77 -6.66 -4.22 27.19
CA ASP A 77 -7.84 -4.81 27.85
C ASP A 77 -8.64 -5.67 26.88
N ILE A 78 -8.65 -6.99 27.12
CA ILE A 78 -9.39 -7.98 26.32
C ILE A 78 -10.90 -7.87 26.49
N ARG A 79 -11.39 -7.14 27.47
CA ARG A 79 -12.82 -6.92 27.72
C ARG A 79 -13.40 -5.79 26.87
N ASP A 80 -12.54 -4.92 26.34
CA ASP A 80 -12.95 -3.87 25.42
C ASP A 80 -13.07 -4.43 23.99
N LEU A 81 -14.30 -4.75 23.58
CA LEU A 81 -14.61 -5.28 22.26
C LEU A 81 -14.20 -4.31 21.13
N ARG A 82 -14.21 -3.00 21.38
CA ARG A 82 -13.79 -2.00 20.40
C ARG A 82 -12.28 -2.01 20.23
N ALA A 83 -11.53 -2.06 21.33
CA ALA A 83 -10.08 -2.20 21.30
C ALA A 83 -9.69 -3.52 20.61
N PHE A 84 -10.39 -4.60 20.92
CA PHE A 84 -10.15 -5.89 20.28
C PHE A 84 -10.39 -5.85 18.75
N SER A 85 -11.48 -5.23 18.29
CA SER A 85 -11.76 -5.11 16.86
C SER A 85 -10.72 -4.25 16.13
N LYS A 86 -10.29 -3.14 16.74
CA LYS A 86 -9.20 -2.29 16.22
C LYS A 86 -7.87 -3.05 16.13
N ALA A 87 -7.50 -3.77 17.16
CA ALA A 87 -6.28 -4.58 17.16
C ALA A 87 -6.32 -5.69 16.10
N ARG A 88 -7.48 -6.31 15.89
CA ARG A 88 -7.66 -7.28 14.81
C ARG A 88 -7.45 -6.64 13.42
N ALA A 89 -8.06 -5.49 13.17
CA ALA A 89 -7.88 -4.75 11.92
C ALA A 89 -6.41 -4.32 11.73
N CYS A 90 -5.78 -3.80 12.78
CA CYS A 90 -4.36 -3.45 12.80
C CYS A 90 -3.49 -4.65 12.39
N ARG A 91 -3.69 -5.82 13.00
CA ARG A 91 -2.93 -7.04 12.68
C ARG A 91 -3.11 -7.47 11.23
N GLN A 92 -4.33 -7.43 10.72
CA GLN A 92 -4.60 -7.76 9.31
C GLN A 92 -3.87 -6.83 8.36
N GLN A 93 -3.88 -5.52 8.62
CA GLN A 93 -3.15 -4.54 7.83
C GLN A 93 -1.64 -4.74 7.91
N ALA A 94 -1.09 -4.96 9.11
CA ALA A 94 0.34 -5.18 9.32
C ALA A 94 0.84 -6.43 8.57
N ILE A 95 0.10 -7.54 8.65
CA ILE A 95 0.44 -8.77 7.94
C ILE A 95 0.37 -8.56 6.42
N ALA A 96 -0.70 -7.94 5.92
CA ALA A 96 -0.86 -7.67 4.50
C ALA A 96 0.26 -6.77 3.96
N GLN A 97 0.66 -5.75 4.72
CA GLN A 97 1.77 -4.87 4.37
C GLN A 97 3.09 -5.64 4.33
N ALA A 98 3.41 -6.39 5.38
CA ALA A 98 4.64 -7.17 5.46
C ALA A 98 4.77 -8.19 4.30
N VAL A 99 3.67 -8.86 3.94
CA VAL A 99 3.65 -9.79 2.80
C VAL A 99 3.97 -9.07 1.49
N ARG A 100 3.45 -7.86 1.29
CA ARG A 100 3.77 -7.04 0.10
C ARG A 100 5.23 -6.59 0.10
N ASP A 101 5.74 -6.16 1.24
CA ASP A 101 7.11 -5.64 1.36
C ASP A 101 8.17 -6.72 1.09
N VAL A 102 7.91 -7.95 1.51
CA VAL A 102 8.77 -9.10 1.22
C VAL A 102 8.78 -9.48 -0.27
N ASN A 103 7.68 -9.21 -0.97
CA ASN A 103 7.52 -9.45 -2.41
C ASN A 103 7.89 -10.87 -2.87
N SER A 104 7.52 -11.89 -2.08
CA SER A 104 7.71 -13.31 -2.41
C SER A 104 6.42 -13.90 -2.96
N PRO A 105 6.43 -14.49 -4.19
CA PRO A 105 5.23 -15.10 -4.78
C PRO A 105 4.70 -16.26 -3.95
N MET A 106 5.59 -17.07 -3.37
CA MET A 106 5.21 -18.20 -2.51
C MET A 106 4.52 -17.72 -1.23
N LEU A 107 5.05 -16.68 -0.58
CA LEU A 107 4.45 -16.08 0.61
C LEU A 107 3.09 -15.45 0.28
N ALA A 108 2.98 -14.77 -0.86
CA ALA A 108 1.73 -14.14 -1.30
C ALA A 108 0.63 -15.18 -1.58
N SER A 109 0.97 -16.30 -2.24
CA SER A 109 0.02 -17.38 -2.51
C SER A 109 -0.46 -18.06 -1.23
N LEU A 110 0.45 -18.28 -0.29
CA LEU A 110 0.15 -18.82 1.03
C LEU A 110 -0.79 -17.90 1.82
N TYR A 111 -0.51 -16.60 1.82
CA TYR A 111 -1.36 -15.61 2.46
C TYR A 111 -2.77 -15.58 1.84
N ALA A 112 -2.86 -15.58 0.51
CA ALA A 112 -4.14 -15.63 -0.21
C ALA A 112 -4.95 -16.89 0.12
N ALA A 113 -4.28 -18.05 0.26
CA ALA A 113 -4.93 -19.29 0.69
C ALA A 113 -5.49 -19.17 2.11
N ARG A 114 -4.74 -18.57 3.04
CA ARG A 114 -5.18 -18.34 4.42
C ARG A 114 -6.41 -17.44 4.51
N LEU A 115 -6.49 -16.40 3.67
CA LEU A 115 -7.66 -15.52 3.63
C LEU A 115 -8.94 -16.23 3.17
N ARG A 116 -8.82 -17.26 2.31
CA ARG A 116 -9.98 -18.04 1.83
C ARG A 116 -10.50 -19.04 2.86
N HIS A 117 -9.67 -19.48 3.79
CA HIS A 117 -10.01 -20.48 4.79
C HIS A 117 -10.30 -19.91 6.19
N GLY A 118 -10.11 -18.62 6.37
CA GLY A 118 -10.42 -17.87 7.61
C GLY A 118 -11.67 -17.08 7.47
#